data_c6fd37bd53f457a22a109f37291b5e15
#
_entry.id   c6fd37bd53f457a22a109f37291b5e15
#
_cell.length_a   1.000
_cell.length_b   1.000
_cell.length_c   1.000
_cell.angle_alpha   90.00
_cell.angle_beta   90.00
_cell.angle_gamma   90.00
#
_symmetry.space_group_name_H-M   'P 1'
#
loop_
_entity.id
_entity.type
_entity.pdbx_description
1 polymer ?
#
loop_
_entity_poly.entity_id
_entity_poly.type
_entity_poly.pdbx_seq_one_letter_code
_entity_poly.pdbx_strand_id
1 'polypeptide(L)'
;MRIIFHIDVNSAYLSWTAVEQLKNGAGVDIRTIPAIIGGDQKSRHGIVLAKSISAKKYGIRTGEPVANAFRKCPNLKTYLPDHQMYREYSRKLMEFLRTYTTHIEQVSVDECYMDFTEIADRFTSPVEGASEIKDEVYKRFGFTVNVGISSRKVLAKMASDFEKPNKVHTLFPEEVPAKMWPLPIGELFMAGRSSVETMKKLEIYTIGDLANTDPAILELHLKSHGRKLWEFANGLDDSEVESVRAEAKGVGNSTTLPKDLITEAEALPVLKDLAVSVGRRLRKAGQKAGMVSVEIKYHTFNQVSHQKQMERQTNQDQDIYQASIELFRELWSGEPIRLLGIRTSKLSEESEPEQLSLFDMKFESEETRKKK
;
A
#
# COMPACT_ATOMS: atom_id res chain seq x y z
N MET A 1 -24.68 -18.99 -1.54
CA MET A 1 -23.26 -18.98 -1.16
C MET A 1 -22.65 -17.67 -1.65
N ARG A 2 -21.84 -16.98 -0.84
CA ARG A 2 -21.17 -15.73 -1.23
C ARG A 2 -20.14 -15.99 -2.33
N ILE A 3 -20.07 -15.12 -3.33
CA ILE A 3 -19.11 -15.22 -4.44
C ILE A 3 -18.32 -13.92 -4.50
N ILE A 4 -17.03 -14.00 -4.20
CA ILE A 4 -16.13 -12.86 -4.16
C ILE A 4 -15.07 -13.01 -5.25
N PHE A 5 -14.88 -11.96 -6.04
CA PHE A 5 -13.76 -11.84 -6.96
C PHE A 5 -12.68 -10.96 -6.35
N HIS A 6 -11.42 -11.36 -6.49
CA HIS A 6 -10.27 -10.47 -6.34
C HIS A 6 -9.71 -10.19 -7.73
N ILE A 7 -9.68 -8.93 -8.13
CA ILE A 7 -9.24 -8.47 -9.46
C ILE A 7 -7.94 -7.69 -9.28
N ASP A 8 -6.88 -8.10 -10.01
CA ASP A 8 -5.51 -7.58 -9.87
C ASP A 8 -4.93 -7.29 -11.27
N VAL A 9 -4.46 -6.07 -11.50
CA VAL A 9 -3.88 -5.66 -12.78
C VAL A 9 -2.47 -6.21 -12.95
N ASN A 10 -2.23 -6.95 -14.01
CA ASN A 10 -0.95 -7.56 -14.27
C ASN A 10 0.16 -6.52 -14.51
N SER A 11 1.13 -6.44 -13.59
CA SER A 11 2.24 -5.47 -13.64
C SER A 11 1.76 -4.04 -13.92
N ALA A 12 0.82 -3.55 -13.13
CA ALA A 12 0.02 -2.35 -13.37
C ALA A 12 0.79 -1.16 -13.96
N TYR A 13 1.81 -0.68 -13.26
CA TYR A 13 2.57 0.50 -13.68
C TYR A 13 3.25 0.32 -15.04
N LEU A 14 3.81 -0.87 -15.30
CA LEU A 14 4.41 -1.17 -16.59
C LEU A 14 3.34 -1.28 -17.69
N SER A 15 2.23 -1.97 -17.41
CA SER A 15 1.15 -2.18 -18.35
C SER A 15 0.46 -0.87 -18.74
N TRP A 16 0.19 0.00 -17.78
CA TRP A 16 -0.40 1.31 -18.03
C TRP A 16 0.55 2.23 -18.80
N THR A 17 1.85 2.24 -18.45
CA THR A 17 2.87 2.97 -19.21
C THR A 17 2.96 2.45 -20.66
N ALA A 18 2.92 1.13 -20.86
CA ALA A 18 2.94 0.53 -22.19
C ALA A 18 1.75 0.96 -23.04
N VAL A 19 0.54 0.90 -22.45
CA VAL A 19 -0.70 1.32 -23.15
C VAL A 19 -0.62 2.79 -23.54
N GLU A 20 -0.17 3.66 -22.64
CA GLU A 20 -0.07 5.09 -22.93
C GLU A 20 0.97 5.39 -24.01
N GLN A 21 2.13 4.72 -23.98
CA GLN A 21 3.14 4.87 -25.01
C GLN A 21 2.66 4.40 -26.39
N LEU A 22 1.96 3.26 -26.45
CA LEU A 22 1.41 2.74 -27.70
C LEU A 22 0.34 3.69 -28.28
N LYS A 23 -0.51 4.28 -27.46
CA LYS A 23 -1.48 5.31 -27.88
C LYS A 23 -0.80 6.55 -28.45
N ASN A 24 0.36 6.89 -27.92
CA ASN A 24 1.18 8.02 -28.35
C ASN A 24 2.14 7.64 -29.53
N GLY A 25 1.95 6.49 -30.17
CA GLY A 25 2.66 6.10 -31.38
C GLY A 25 4.01 5.41 -31.13
N ALA A 26 4.29 4.89 -29.94
CA ALA A 26 5.50 4.12 -29.70
C ALA A 26 5.52 2.85 -30.57
N GLY A 27 6.65 2.59 -31.25
CA GLY A 27 6.83 1.44 -32.14
C GLY A 27 7.11 0.11 -31.41
N VAL A 28 7.32 0.14 -30.08
CA VAL A 28 7.67 -1.04 -29.30
C VAL A 28 6.81 -1.11 -28.05
N ASP A 29 6.18 -2.25 -27.83
CA ASP A 29 5.48 -2.52 -26.57
C ASP A 29 6.51 -2.91 -25.48
N ILE A 30 6.66 -2.08 -24.48
CA ILE A 30 7.63 -2.30 -23.39
C ILE A 30 7.34 -3.54 -22.53
N ARG A 31 6.15 -4.14 -22.64
CA ARG A 31 5.79 -5.41 -21.98
C ARG A 31 6.53 -6.61 -22.62
N THR A 32 6.93 -6.50 -23.88
CA THR A 32 7.57 -7.59 -24.65
C THR A 32 9.09 -7.63 -24.53
N ILE A 33 9.70 -6.56 -24.07
CA ILE A 33 11.15 -6.42 -23.89
C ILE A 33 11.54 -6.40 -22.40
N PRO A 34 12.82 -6.61 -22.04
CA PRO A 34 13.29 -6.37 -20.67
C PRO A 34 13.13 -4.90 -20.28
N ALA A 35 12.11 -4.60 -19.51
CA ALA A 35 11.75 -3.25 -19.09
C ALA A 35 11.30 -3.20 -17.64
N ILE A 36 11.55 -2.06 -16.99
CA ILE A 36 11.08 -1.75 -15.64
C ILE A 36 10.50 -0.34 -15.58
N ILE A 37 9.58 -0.16 -14.63
CA ILE A 37 9.26 1.16 -14.08
C ILE A 37 10.10 1.32 -12.82
N GLY A 38 10.87 2.39 -12.74
CA GLY A 38 11.74 2.61 -11.59
C GLY A 38 12.15 4.08 -11.47
N GLY A 39 12.64 4.44 -10.29
CA GLY A 39 13.17 5.78 -10.02
C GLY A 39 14.46 6.05 -10.78
N ASP A 40 14.90 7.32 -10.76
CA ASP A 40 16.15 7.73 -11.38
C ASP A 40 17.34 6.98 -10.76
N GLN A 41 18.15 6.36 -11.59
CA GLN A 41 19.35 5.63 -11.20
C GLN A 41 20.38 6.51 -10.48
N LYS A 42 20.40 7.81 -10.78
CA LYS A 42 21.31 8.79 -10.16
C LYS A 42 20.85 9.23 -8.78
N SER A 43 19.59 8.99 -8.43
CA SER A 43 19.03 9.28 -7.11
C SER A 43 19.07 8.05 -6.21
N ARG A 44 19.12 8.26 -4.89
CA ARG A 44 19.00 7.17 -3.89
C ARG A 44 17.62 6.50 -3.89
N HIS A 45 16.68 7.00 -4.67
CA HIS A 45 15.29 6.54 -4.79
C HIS A 45 15.07 5.52 -5.92
N GLY A 46 16.11 5.15 -6.65
CA GLY A 46 16.03 4.26 -7.79
C GLY A 46 15.73 2.81 -7.40
N ILE A 47 14.45 2.49 -7.08
CA ILE A 47 13.98 1.10 -6.90
C ILE A 47 13.08 0.68 -8.07
N VAL A 48 13.04 -0.63 -8.33
CA VAL A 48 12.14 -1.24 -9.31
C VAL A 48 10.72 -1.25 -8.73
N LEU A 49 9.79 -0.53 -9.37
CA LEU A 49 8.38 -0.50 -8.97
C LEU A 49 7.56 -1.56 -9.70
N ALA A 50 7.81 -1.76 -10.99
CA ALA A 50 7.19 -2.81 -11.81
C ALA A 50 8.19 -3.30 -12.85
N LYS A 51 7.96 -4.52 -13.37
CA LYS A 51 8.83 -5.15 -14.35
C LYS A 51 8.06 -5.97 -15.37
N SER A 52 8.61 -6.10 -16.58
CA SER A 52 8.09 -6.99 -17.62
C SER A 52 8.40 -8.47 -17.27
N ILE A 53 7.65 -9.38 -17.91
CA ILE A 53 7.91 -10.83 -17.83
C ILE A 53 9.32 -11.13 -18.35
N SER A 54 9.74 -10.44 -19.42
CA SER A 54 11.10 -10.55 -19.97
C SER A 54 12.17 -10.13 -18.96
N ALA A 55 11.95 -9.05 -18.19
CA ALA A 55 12.85 -8.63 -17.12
C ALA A 55 12.85 -9.61 -15.92
N LYS A 56 11.70 -10.21 -15.60
CA LYS A 56 11.59 -11.24 -14.55
C LYS A 56 12.51 -12.45 -14.81
N LYS A 57 12.72 -12.84 -16.07
CA LYS A 57 13.61 -13.96 -16.47
C LYS A 57 15.07 -13.72 -16.07
N TYR A 58 15.51 -12.48 -15.92
CA TYR A 58 16.85 -12.12 -15.44
C TYR A 58 16.93 -12.09 -13.90
N GLY A 59 15.90 -12.53 -13.19
CA GLY A 59 15.86 -12.51 -11.72
C GLY A 59 15.67 -11.11 -11.12
N ILE A 60 15.20 -10.13 -11.92
CA ILE A 60 14.86 -8.79 -11.43
C ILE A 60 13.63 -8.88 -10.52
N ARG A 61 13.70 -8.21 -9.36
CA ARG A 61 12.63 -8.22 -8.35
C ARG A 61 12.09 -6.81 -8.09
N THR A 62 10.79 -6.70 -7.85
CA THR A 62 10.17 -5.45 -7.37
C THR A 62 10.75 -5.11 -6.00
N GLY A 63 11.03 -3.82 -5.75
CA GLY A 63 11.65 -3.32 -4.53
C GLY A 63 13.18 -3.35 -4.53
N GLU A 64 13.85 -4.01 -5.49
CA GLU A 64 15.31 -3.97 -5.56
C GLU A 64 15.84 -2.66 -6.16
N PRO A 65 17.08 -2.25 -5.82
CA PRO A 65 17.72 -1.10 -6.43
C PRO A 65 17.84 -1.23 -7.94
N VAL A 66 17.51 -0.18 -8.69
CA VAL A 66 17.62 -0.15 -10.17
C VAL A 66 19.04 -0.49 -10.63
N ALA A 67 20.06 -0.05 -9.89
CA ALA A 67 21.46 -0.40 -10.17
C ALA A 67 21.72 -1.92 -10.14
N ASN A 68 21.03 -2.68 -9.25
CA ASN A 68 21.15 -4.14 -9.22
C ASN A 68 20.43 -4.78 -10.42
N ALA A 69 19.28 -4.21 -10.83
CA ALA A 69 18.55 -4.68 -12.00
C ALA A 69 19.40 -4.54 -13.28
N PHE A 70 20.12 -3.43 -13.45
CA PHE A 70 21.06 -3.25 -14.59
C PHE A 70 22.23 -4.23 -14.58
N ARG A 71 22.77 -4.59 -13.41
CA ARG A 71 23.83 -5.62 -13.33
C ARG A 71 23.34 -6.99 -13.82
N LYS A 72 22.04 -7.31 -13.58
CA LYS A 72 21.43 -8.56 -14.04
C LYS A 72 21.06 -8.53 -15.51
N CYS A 73 20.69 -7.36 -16.04
CA CYS A 73 20.27 -7.16 -17.43
C CYS A 73 20.83 -5.84 -17.96
N PRO A 74 22.03 -5.85 -18.62
CA PRO A 74 22.65 -4.62 -19.14
C PRO A 74 21.81 -3.86 -20.16
N ASN A 75 20.98 -4.58 -20.94
CA ASN A 75 20.09 -3.99 -21.96
C ASN A 75 18.72 -3.59 -21.42
N LEU A 76 18.55 -3.55 -20.10
CA LEU A 76 17.30 -3.19 -19.44
C LEU A 76 16.86 -1.78 -19.82
N LYS A 77 15.59 -1.63 -20.19
CA LYS A 77 14.97 -0.31 -20.41
C LYS A 77 14.28 0.14 -19.13
N THR A 78 14.52 1.40 -18.74
CA THR A 78 13.91 1.99 -17.53
C THR A 78 13.03 3.17 -17.92
N TYR A 79 11.84 3.21 -17.33
CA TYR A 79 10.86 4.29 -17.49
C TYR A 79 10.53 4.87 -16.13
N LEU A 80 10.41 6.19 -16.06
CA LEU A 80 10.02 6.87 -14.82
C LEU A 80 8.53 6.65 -14.55
N PRO A 81 8.14 6.54 -13.27
CA PRO A 81 6.73 6.40 -12.91
C PRO A 81 5.94 7.69 -13.13
N ASP A 82 4.74 7.58 -13.69
CA ASP A 82 3.74 8.64 -13.76
C ASP A 82 2.55 8.29 -12.87
N HIS A 83 2.63 8.70 -11.61
CA HIS A 83 1.58 8.42 -10.62
C HIS A 83 0.24 9.11 -10.91
N GLN A 84 0.23 10.20 -11.70
CA GLN A 84 -1.02 10.84 -12.09
C GLN A 84 -1.75 9.98 -13.10
N MET A 85 -1.07 9.56 -14.14
CA MET A 85 -1.59 8.67 -15.17
C MET A 85 -2.05 7.34 -14.55
N TYR A 86 -1.32 6.76 -13.60
CA TYR A 86 -1.73 5.54 -12.90
C TYR A 86 -3.04 5.69 -12.13
N ARG A 87 -3.24 6.81 -11.44
CA ARG A 87 -4.53 7.10 -10.77
C ARG A 87 -5.68 7.21 -11.76
N GLU A 88 -5.45 7.75 -12.96
CA GLU A 88 -6.48 7.86 -13.99
C GLU A 88 -6.87 6.49 -14.54
N TYR A 89 -5.90 5.61 -14.83
CA TYR A 89 -6.18 4.23 -15.25
C TYR A 89 -6.91 3.45 -14.15
N SER A 90 -6.47 3.57 -12.91
CA SER A 90 -7.14 2.98 -11.75
C SER A 90 -8.60 3.45 -11.63
N ARG A 91 -8.85 4.75 -11.73
CA ARG A 91 -10.20 5.32 -11.67
C ARG A 91 -11.09 4.76 -12.79
N LYS A 92 -10.60 4.75 -14.04
CA LYS A 92 -11.33 4.21 -15.19
C LYS A 92 -11.65 2.72 -15.01
N LEU A 93 -10.73 1.94 -14.49
CA LEU A 93 -10.96 0.53 -14.18
C LEU A 93 -12.06 0.37 -13.11
N MET A 94 -11.97 1.10 -12.00
CA MET A 94 -12.99 1.03 -10.94
C MET A 94 -14.36 1.50 -11.41
N GLU A 95 -14.44 2.54 -12.23
CA GLU A 95 -15.69 3.00 -12.84
C GLU A 95 -16.31 1.93 -13.76
N PHE A 96 -15.48 1.26 -14.56
CA PHE A 96 -15.92 0.14 -15.38
C PHE A 96 -16.44 -1.02 -14.54
N LEU A 97 -15.71 -1.45 -13.53
CA LEU A 97 -16.13 -2.55 -12.65
C LEU A 97 -17.44 -2.22 -11.92
N ARG A 98 -17.67 -0.96 -11.55
CA ARG A 98 -18.93 -0.51 -10.94
C ARG A 98 -20.14 -0.58 -11.88
N THR A 99 -19.94 -0.80 -13.17
CA THR A 99 -21.06 -1.08 -14.09
C THR A 99 -21.69 -2.46 -13.89
N TYR A 100 -20.95 -3.38 -13.25
CA TYR A 100 -21.45 -4.72 -12.89
C TYR A 100 -22.13 -4.72 -11.52
N THR A 101 -21.45 -4.19 -10.49
CA THR A 101 -21.95 -4.07 -9.12
C THR A 101 -21.35 -2.87 -8.41
N THR A 102 -22.08 -2.30 -7.45
CA THR A 102 -21.58 -1.23 -6.59
C THR A 102 -20.77 -1.77 -5.40
N HIS A 103 -20.85 -3.07 -5.12
CA HIS A 103 -20.16 -3.73 -4.00
C HIS A 103 -18.71 -4.03 -4.36
N ILE A 104 -17.89 -2.96 -4.38
CA ILE A 104 -16.46 -3.03 -4.71
C ILE A 104 -15.66 -2.36 -3.61
N GLU A 105 -14.70 -3.09 -3.07
CA GLU A 105 -13.68 -2.60 -2.14
C GLU A 105 -12.37 -2.40 -2.90
N GLN A 106 -12.01 -1.15 -3.14
CA GLN A 106 -10.72 -0.82 -3.73
C GLN A 106 -9.61 -0.87 -2.68
N VAL A 107 -8.74 -1.87 -2.77
CA VAL A 107 -7.62 -2.09 -1.83
C VAL A 107 -6.42 -1.22 -2.17
N SER A 108 -6.07 -1.14 -3.46
CA SER A 108 -4.95 -0.35 -3.96
C SER A 108 -5.30 0.37 -5.28
N VAL A 109 -4.30 0.90 -5.98
CA VAL A 109 -4.49 1.51 -7.30
C VAL A 109 -4.78 0.47 -8.38
N ASP A 110 -4.41 -0.78 -8.17
CA ASP A 110 -4.41 -1.86 -9.15
C ASP A 110 -5.19 -3.11 -8.74
N GLU A 111 -5.72 -3.16 -7.51
CA GLU A 111 -6.49 -4.31 -7.04
C GLU A 111 -7.75 -3.92 -6.26
N CYS A 112 -8.76 -4.78 -6.39
CA CYS A 112 -10.01 -4.65 -5.65
C CYS A 112 -10.65 -6.01 -5.38
N TYR A 113 -11.50 -6.05 -4.35
CA TYR A 113 -12.50 -7.09 -4.19
C TYR A 113 -13.82 -6.62 -4.78
N MET A 114 -14.56 -7.56 -5.38
CA MET A 114 -15.90 -7.36 -5.91
C MET A 114 -16.81 -8.45 -5.34
N ASP A 115 -17.90 -8.08 -4.70
CA ASP A 115 -18.96 -9.02 -4.38
C ASP A 115 -19.81 -9.28 -5.62
N PHE A 116 -19.71 -10.48 -6.14
CA PHE A 116 -20.37 -10.92 -7.34
C PHE A 116 -21.68 -11.68 -7.04
N THR A 117 -22.03 -11.86 -5.79
CA THR A 117 -23.14 -12.73 -5.33
C THR A 117 -24.46 -12.36 -5.97
N GLU A 118 -24.83 -11.07 -5.92
CA GLU A 118 -26.14 -10.59 -6.41
C GLU A 118 -26.30 -10.64 -7.93
N ILE A 119 -25.19 -10.67 -8.66
CA ILE A 119 -25.19 -10.67 -10.14
C ILE A 119 -24.82 -12.02 -10.74
N ALA A 120 -24.54 -13.02 -9.90
CA ALA A 120 -24.10 -14.35 -10.34
C ALA A 120 -25.10 -15.02 -11.30
N ASP A 121 -26.38 -14.82 -11.07
CA ASP A 121 -27.44 -15.42 -11.89
C ASP A 121 -27.54 -14.83 -13.33
N ARG A 122 -26.80 -13.77 -13.62
CA ARG A 122 -26.69 -13.22 -14.98
C ARG A 122 -25.75 -14.01 -15.88
N PHE A 123 -25.00 -14.95 -15.30
CA PHE A 123 -23.96 -15.74 -15.97
C PHE A 123 -24.21 -17.22 -15.71
N THR A 124 -23.73 -18.08 -16.61
CA THR A 124 -23.87 -19.55 -16.42
C THR A 124 -22.98 -20.06 -15.28
N SER A 125 -21.90 -19.35 -14.98
CA SER A 125 -21.01 -19.63 -13.86
C SER A 125 -20.21 -18.37 -13.42
N PRO A 126 -19.73 -18.34 -12.18
CA PRO A 126 -18.81 -17.28 -11.74
C PRO A 126 -17.52 -17.17 -12.58
N VAL A 127 -17.05 -18.29 -13.12
CA VAL A 127 -15.85 -18.34 -13.99
C VAL A 127 -16.12 -17.66 -15.33
N GLU A 128 -17.31 -17.84 -15.89
CA GLU A 128 -17.73 -17.13 -17.11
C GLU A 128 -17.78 -15.62 -16.87
N GLY A 129 -18.45 -15.16 -15.80
CA GLY A 129 -18.53 -13.75 -15.47
C GLY A 129 -17.15 -13.11 -15.25
N ALA A 130 -16.25 -13.82 -14.56
CA ALA A 130 -14.88 -13.36 -14.37
C ALA A 130 -14.09 -13.29 -15.70
N SER A 131 -14.31 -14.26 -16.59
CA SER A 131 -13.67 -14.28 -17.92
C SER A 131 -14.17 -13.13 -18.79
N GLU A 132 -15.47 -12.86 -18.79
CA GLU A 132 -16.04 -11.72 -19.49
C GLU A 132 -15.46 -10.40 -18.99
N ILE A 133 -15.44 -10.18 -17.67
CA ILE A 133 -14.86 -8.96 -17.06
C ILE A 133 -13.40 -8.80 -17.49
N LYS A 134 -12.60 -9.86 -17.39
CA LYS A 134 -11.19 -9.88 -17.76
C LYS A 134 -10.99 -9.51 -19.23
N ASP A 135 -11.77 -10.08 -20.12
CA ASP A 135 -11.66 -9.87 -21.57
C ASP A 135 -12.15 -8.46 -21.97
N GLU A 136 -13.22 -7.95 -21.34
CA GLU A 136 -13.68 -6.57 -21.53
C GLU A 136 -12.67 -5.54 -21.00
N VAL A 137 -11.97 -5.80 -19.90
CA VAL A 137 -10.86 -4.96 -19.41
C VAL A 137 -9.76 -4.87 -20.47
N TYR A 138 -9.35 -6.01 -21.03
CA TYR A 138 -8.33 -6.02 -22.08
C TYR A 138 -8.78 -5.27 -23.33
N LYS A 139 -9.98 -5.52 -23.79
CA LYS A 139 -10.57 -4.90 -24.99
C LYS A 139 -10.69 -3.37 -24.86
N ARG A 140 -11.15 -2.90 -23.68
CA ARG A 140 -11.39 -1.46 -23.44
C ARG A 140 -10.13 -0.68 -23.12
N PHE A 141 -9.24 -1.28 -22.34
CA PHE A 141 -8.12 -0.54 -21.75
C PHE A 141 -6.75 -0.99 -22.27
N GLY A 142 -6.64 -2.15 -22.93
CA GLY A 142 -5.39 -2.65 -23.51
C GLY A 142 -4.40 -3.25 -22.51
N PHE A 143 -4.82 -3.49 -21.25
CA PHE A 143 -4.03 -4.20 -20.25
C PHE A 143 -4.83 -5.40 -19.70
N THR A 144 -4.13 -6.34 -19.05
CA THR A 144 -4.73 -7.56 -18.54
C THR A 144 -4.91 -7.53 -17.03
N VAL A 145 -5.88 -8.28 -16.54
CA VAL A 145 -6.10 -8.53 -15.11
C VAL A 145 -6.08 -10.03 -14.82
N ASN A 146 -5.74 -10.40 -13.60
CA ASN A 146 -6.05 -11.71 -13.03
C ASN A 146 -7.32 -11.60 -12.18
N VAL A 147 -8.13 -12.66 -12.16
CA VAL A 147 -9.31 -12.75 -11.31
C VAL A 147 -9.22 -14.03 -10.48
N GLY A 148 -9.24 -13.89 -9.17
CA GLY A 148 -9.39 -15.00 -8.24
C GLY A 148 -10.82 -15.05 -7.70
N ILE A 149 -11.40 -16.23 -7.65
CA ILE A 149 -12.80 -16.47 -7.27
C ILE A 149 -12.86 -17.33 -6.03
N SER A 150 -13.60 -16.91 -5.02
CA SER A 150 -13.89 -17.71 -3.83
C SER A 150 -15.16 -17.24 -3.11
N SER A 151 -15.50 -17.91 -2.02
CA SER A 151 -16.48 -17.43 -1.05
C SER A 151 -15.88 -16.56 0.08
N ARG A 152 -14.56 -16.41 0.12
CA ARG A 152 -13.77 -15.70 1.13
C ARG A 152 -12.77 -14.76 0.48
N LYS A 153 -12.56 -13.57 1.05
CA LYS A 153 -11.62 -12.57 0.49
C LYS A 153 -10.20 -13.09 0.41
N VAL A 154 -9.69 -13.69 1.49
CA VAL A 154 -8.33 -14.24 1.51
C VAL A 154 -8.12 -15.29 0.43
N LEU A 155 -9.08 -16.17 0.22
CA LEU A 155 -8.99 -17.23 -0.80
C LEU A 155 -9.08 -16.66 -2.22
N ALA A 156 -9.95 -15.66 -2.45
CA ALA A 156 -10.02 -14.97 -3.73
C ALA A 156 -8.68 -14.26 -4.05
N LYS A 157 -8.05 -13.64 -3.02
CA LYS A 157 -6.70 -13.04 -3.16
C LYS A 157 -5.66 -14.10 -3.51
N MET A 158 -5.61 -15.21 -2.80
CA MET A 158 -4.68 -16.31 -3.09
C MET A 158 -4.86 -16.87 -4.50
N ALA A 159 -6.11 -17.06 -4.94
CA ALA A 159 -6.42 -17.55 -6.28
C ALA A 159 -5.91 -16.63 -7.37
N SER A 160 -6.03 -15.31 -7.21
CA SER A 160 -5.56 -14.34 -8.22
C SER A 160 -4.05 -14.36 -8.40
N ASP A 161 -3.29 -14.89 -7.43
CA ASP A 161 -1.82 -14.95 -7.46
C ASP A 161 -1.25 -16.26 -8.00
N PHE A 162 -2.05 -17.33 -8.24
CA PHE A 162 -1.57 -18.64 -8.65
C PHE A 162 -0.76 -18.60 -9.95
N GLU A 163 -1.37 -18.27 -11.06
CA GLU A 163 -0.71 -18.14 -12.35
C GLU A 163 -1.07 -16.81 -12.99
N LYS A 164 -0.08 -16.04 -13.38
CA LYS A 164 -0.19 -14.73 -14.05
C LYS A 164 0.60 -14.75 -15.37
N PRO A 165 0.21 -14.00 -16.39
CA PRO A 165 -0.88 -13.02 -16.44
C PRO A 165 -2.18 -13.54 -17.08
N ASN A 166 -3.25 -12.72 -16.98
CA ASN A 166 -4.50 -12.86 -17.75
C ASN A 166 -5.25 -14.17 -17.49
N LYS A 167 -5.35 -14.56 -16.23
CA LYS A 167 -5.97 -15.83 -15.80
C LYS A 167 -7.17 -15.61 -14.87
N VAL A 168 -8.04 -16.61 -14.86
CA VAL A 168 -9.12 -16.76 -13.87
C VAL A 168 -8.85 -18.05 -13.10
N HIS A 169 -8.87 -17.97 -11.78
CA HIS A 169 -8.68 -19.13 -10.90
C HIS A 169 -9.73 -19.16 -9.81
N THR A 170 -10.10 -20.36 -9.39
CA THR A 170 -10.91 -20.60 -8.21
C THR A 170 -10.06 -21.12 -7.06
N LEU A 171 -10.46 -20.76 -5.84
CA LEU A 171 -9.98 -21.36 -4.62
C LEU A 171 -11.11 -21.33 -3.58
N PHE A 172 -12.02 -22.29 -3.67
CA PHE A 172 -13.06 -22.47 -2.65
C PHE A 172 -12.51 -23.21 -1.42
N PRO A 173 -13.18 -23.16 -0.26
CA PRO A 173 -12.69 -23.80 0.96
C PRO A 173 -12.31 -25.27 0.80
N GLU A 174 -13.09 -26.04 0.03
CA GLU A 174 -12.84 -27.44 -0.29
C GLU A 174 -11.60 -27.68 -1.17
N GLU A 175 -11.15 -26.66 -1.90
CA GLU A 175 -9.98 -26.73 -2.77
C GLU A 175 -8.68 -26.38 -2.03
N VAL A 176 -8.76 -25.80 -0.82
CA VAL A 176 -7.62 -25.33 -0.03
C VAL A 176 -6.54 -26.41 0.17
N PRO A 177 -6.88 -27.65 0.59
CA PRO A 177 -5.86 -28.68 0.80
C PRO A 177 -5.11 -29.05 -0.48
N ALA A 178 -5.81 -29.07 -1.62
CA ALA A 178 -5.22 -29.49 -2.88
C ALA A 178 -4.44 -28.35 -3.59
N LYS A 179 -4.93 -27.10 -3.55
CA LYS A 179 -4.38 -26.00 -4.34
C LYS A 179 -3.48 -25.06 -3.54
N MET A 180 -3.77 -24.84 -2.25
CA MET A 180 -3.07 -23.83 -1.46
C MET A 180 -2.04 -24.44 -0.49
N TRP A 181 -2.36 -25.54 0.20
CA TRP A 181 -1.45 -26.15 1.18
C TRP A 181 -0.08 -26.57 0.63
N PRO A 182 0.06 -27.07 -0.62
CA PRO A 182 1.36 -27.42 -1.18
C PRO A 182 2.29 -26.22 -1.45
N LEU A 183 1.74 -24.99 -1.44
CA LEU A 183 2.53 -23.79 -1.75
C LEU A 183 3.53 -23.47 -0.63
N PRO A 184 4.69 -22.89 -0.97
CA PRO A 184 5.63 -22.39 0.01
C PRO A 184 4.99 -21.38 0.95
N ILE A 185 5.37 -21.39 2.23
CA ILE A 185 4.80 -20.51 3.26
C ILE A 185 4.90 -19.01 2.90
N GLY A 186 5.90 -18.61 2.12
CA GLY A 186 6.07 -17.23 1.67
C GLY A 186 5.07 -16.76 0.62
N GLU A 187 4.28 -17.67 0.05
CA GLU A 187 3.20 -17.33 -0.90
C GLU A 187 1.88 -17.01 -0.18
N LEU A 188 1.76 -17.32 1.13
CA LEU A 188 0.56 -16.98 1.88
C LEU A 188 0.39 -15.48 2.02
N PHE A 189 -0.79 -14.99 1.71
CA PHE A 189 -1.15 -13.59 1.90
C PHE A 189 -0.84 -13.13 3.34
N MET A 190 -0.21 -11.96 3.48
CA MET A 190 0.31 -11.37 4.72
C MET A 190 1.49 -12.10 5.38
N ALA A 191 2.01 -13.21 4.86
CA ALA A 191 3.24 -13.82 5.34
C ALA A 191 4.47 -13.02 4.86
N GLY A 192 4.78 -11.94 5.56
CA GLY A 192 5.96 -11.13 5.27
C GLY A 192 7.27 -11.85 5.60
N ARG A 193 8.39 -11.32 5.08
CA ARG A 193 9.73 -11.93 5.21
C ARG A 193 10.08 -12.31 6.66
N SER A 194 9.83 -11.44 7.62
CA SER A 194 10.14 -11.71 9.05
C SER A 194 9.30 -12.86 9.59
N SER A 195 7.99 -12.91 9.25
CA SER A 195 7.11 -14.02 9.67
C SER A 195 7.55 -15.34 9.04
N VAL A 196 7.91 -15.32 7.75
CA VAL A 196 8.42 -16.50 7.03
C VAL A 196 9.72 -17.01 7.66
N GLU A 197 10.66 -16.12 8.01
CA GLU A 197 11.90 -16.51 8.68
C GLU A 197 11.64 -17.13 10.07
N THR A 198 10.65 -16.61 10.81
CA THR A 198 10.24 -17.18 12.10
C THR A 198 9.58 -18.54 11.91
N MET A 199 8.65 -18.69 10.97
CA MET A 199 7.97 -19.96 10.69
C MET A 199 8.96 -21.04 10.24
N LYS A 200 9.94 -20.70 9.40
CA LYS A 200 11.00 -21.67 9.00
C LYS A 200 11.85 -22.17 10.17
N LYS A 201 12.07 -21.36 11.21
CA LYS A 201 12.75 -21.82 12.45
C LYS A 201 11.89 -22.79 13.26
N LEU A 202 10.58 -22.80 13.02
CA LEU A 202 9.63 -23.74 13.59
C LEU A 202 9.35 -24.93 12.64
N GLU A 203 10.19 -25.11 11.62
CA GLU A 203 10.07 -26.18 10.61
C GLU A 203 8.78 -26.11 9.76
N ILE A 204 8.17 -24.92 9.65
CA ILE A 204 6.98 -24.65 8.83
C ILE A 204 7.45 -24.09 7.48
N TYR A 205 7.37 -24.88 6.43
CA TYR A 205 7.86 -24.54 5.09
C TYR A 205 6.75 -24.32 4.07
N THR A 206 5.61 -24.96 4.27
CA THR A 206 4.44 -24.89 3.40
C THR A 206 3.25 -24.25 4.13
N ILE A 207 2.24 -23.82 3.35
CA ILE A 207 0.98 -23.32 3.92
C ILE A 207 0.26 -24.47 4.66
N GLY A 208 0.37 -25.71 4.17
CA GLY A 208 -0.18 -26.89 4.83
C GLY A 208 0.49 -27.18 6.17
N ASP A 209 1.82 -27.01 6.30
CA ASP A 209 2.50 -27.15 7.60
C ASP A 209 1.93 -26.14 8.60
N LEU A 210 1.76 -24.87 8.17
CA LEU A 210 1.16 -23.84 9.01
C LEU A 210 -0.27 -24.17 9.42
N ALA A 211 -1.10 -24.63 8.48
CA ALA A 211 -2.51 -24.97 8.73
C ALA A 211 -2.67 -26.08 9.77
N ASN A 212 -1.71 -27.02 9.82
CA ASN A 212 -1.71 -28.16 10.74
C ASN A 212 -0.91 -27.90 12.04
N THR A 213 -0.30 -26.73 12.20
CA THR A 213 0.41 -26.34 13.43
C THR A 213 -0.59 -25.88 14.48
N ASP A 214 -0.31 -26.16 15.76
CA ASP A 214 -1.09 -25.61 16.88
C ASP A 214 -1.02 -24.07 16.86
N PRO A 215 -2.14 -23.35 16.76
CA PRO A 215 -2.16 -21.90 16.76
C PRO A 215 -1.55 -21.27 18.00
N ALA A 216 -1.53 -21.96 19.15
CA ALA A 216 -0.89 -21.47 20.38
C ALA A 216 0.64 -21.31 20.20
N ILE A 217 1.29 -22.21 19.46
CA ILE A 217 2.72 -22.10 19.12
C ILE A 217 2.97 -20.86 18.25
N LEU A 218 2.10 -20.61 17.29
CA LEU A 218 2.22 -19.45 16.40
C LEU A 218 2.00 -18.14 17.14
N GLU A 219 1.04 -18.12 18.09
CA GLU A 219 0.79 -16.95 18.93
C GLU A 219 1.98 -16.63 19.87
N LEU A 220 2.65 -17.65 20.37
CA LEU A 220 3.86 -17.46 21.20
C LEU A 220 4.97 -16.72 20.45
N HIS A 221 5.19 -17.02 19.15
CA HIS A 221 6.27 -16.47 18.34
C HIS A 221 5.90 -15.26 17.51
N LEU A 222 4.65 -15.17 17.03
CA LEU A 222 4.17 -14.15 16.10
C LEU A 222 3.00 -13.32 16.67
N LYS A 223 2.59 -13.59 17.90
CA LYS A 223 1.45 -12.94 18.60
C LYS A 223 0.15 -13.13 17.79
N SER A 224 -0.75 -12.14 17.84
CA SER A 224 -2.03 -12.15 17.09
C SER A 224 -1.84 -12.32 15.59
N HIS A 225 -0.70 -11.92 15.04
CA HIS A 225 -0.39 -12.13 13.63
C HIS A 225 -0.21 -13.62 13.27
N GLY A 226 0.36 -14.40 14.18
CA GLY A 226 0.50 -15.85 14.00
C GLY A 226 -0.85 -16.55 13.89
N ARG A 227 -1.80 -16.19 14.77
CA ARG A 227 -3.17 -16.69 14.68
C ARG A 227 -3.85 -16.31 13.37
N LYS A 228 -3.69 -15.04 12.94
CA LYS A 228 -4.27 -14.58 11.67
C LYS A 228 -3.73 -15.32 10.46
N LEU A 229 -2.42 -15.61 10.43
CA LEU A 229 -1.82 -16.43 9.37
C LEU A 229 -2.33 -17.87 9.38
N TRP A 230 -2.54 -18.46 10.57
CA TRP A 230 -3.13 -19.78 10.71
C TRP A 230 -4.57 -19.82 10.19
N GLU A 231 -5.39 -18.83 10.55
CA GLU A 231 -6.74 -18.68 10.02
C GLU A 231 -6.73 -18.64 8.48
N PHE A 232 -5.86 -17.82 7.91
CA PHE A 232 -5.73 -17.68 6.46
C PHE A 232 -5.25 -18.99 5.79
N ALA A 233 -4.31 -19.71 6.40
CA ALA A 233 -3.85 -21.01 5.91
C ALA A 233 -4.97 -22.07 5.90
N ASN A 234 -5.95 -21.95 6.80
CA ASN A 234 -7.16 -22.77 6.85
C ASN A 234 -8.34 -22.19 6.03
N GLY A 235 -8.11 -21.11 5.28
CA GLY A 235 -9.14 -20.47 4.48
C GLY A 235 -10.24 -19.76 5.31
N LEU A 236 -9.95 -19.45 6.57
CA LEU A 236 -10.88 -18.79 7.48
C LEU A 236 -10.76 -17.27 7.36
N ASP A 237 -11.78 -16.65 6.82
CA ASP A 237 -11.88 -15.19 6.66
C ASP A 237 -13.35 -14.78 6.50
N ASP A 238 -13.90 -14.14 7.50
CA ASP A 238 -15.31 -13.71 7.51
C ASP A 238 -15.48 -12.25 7.10
N SER A 239 -14.38 -11.57 6.69
CA SER A 239 -14.44 -10.18 6.26
C SER A 239 -15.36 -10.01 5.05
N GLU A 240 -16.13 -8.91 5.06
CA GLU A 240 -17.02 -8.54 3.97
C GLU A 240 -16.31 -7.61 2.97
N VAL A 241 -16.90 -7.47 1.77
CA VAL A 241 -16.45 -6.50 0.78
C VAL A 241 -16.96 -5.12 1.18
N GLU A 242 -16.06 -4.24 1.64
CA GLU A 242 -16.39 -2.92 2.14
C GLU A 242 -16.35 -1.88 1.01
N SER A 243 -17.52 -1.49 0.53
CA SER A 243 -17.64 -0.49 -0.55
C SER A 243 -17.29 0.93 -0.12
N VAL A 244 -17.37 1.20 1.18
CA VAL A 244 -17.00 2.50 1.76
C VAL A 244 -15.57 2.45 2.27
N ARG A 245 -14.75 3.36 1.76
CA ARG A 245 -13.34 3.44 2.20
C ARG A 245 -13.27 3.88 3.65
N ALA A 246 -12.54 3.12 4.48
CA ALA A 246 -12.27 3.50 5.84
C ALA A 246 -11.57 4.88 5.91
N GLU A 247 -11.92 5.67 6.91
CA GLU A 247 -11.30 6.97 7.15
C GLU A 247 -9.80 6.85 7.41
N ALA A 248 -9.05 7.82 6.91
CA ALA A 248 -7.61 7.86 7.13
C ALA A 248 -7.30 8.08 8.61
N LYS A 249 -6.52 7.19 9.23
CA LYS A 249 -6.07 7.33 10.63
C LYS A 249 -4.94 8.34 10.82
N GLY A 250 -4.37 8.83 9.74
CA GLY A 250 -3.29 9.81 9.76
C GLY A 250 -2.84 10.22 8.37
N VAL A 251 -2.19 11.38 8.30
CA VAL A 251 -1.57 11.94 7.10
C VAL A 251 -0.08 12.09 7.36
N GLY A 252 0.76 11.57 6.48
CA GLY A 252 2.21 11.69 6.64
C GLY A 252 2.93 11.82 5.31
N ASN A 253 4.13 12.37 5.36
CA ASN A 253 5.07 12.39 4.25
C ASN A 253 6.48 12.18 4.78
N SER A 254 7.31 11.47 4.00
CA SER A 254 8.72 11.29 4.30
C SER A 254 9.54 11.36 3.02
N THR A 255 10.81 11.74 3.15
CA THR A 255 11.71 11.82 2.02
C THR A 255 13.06 11.18 2.34
N THR A 256 13.52 10.31 1.45
CA THR A 256 14.91 9.85 1.48
C THR A 256 15.77 10.95 0.86
N LEU A 257 16.83 11.33 1.53
CA LEU A 257 17.65 12.48 1.17
C LEU A 257 18.68 12.11 0.10
N PRO A 258 18.99 13.02 -0.84
CA PRO A 258 20.01 12.78 -1.87
C PRO A 258 21.41 12.49 -1.29
N LYS A 259 21.74 13.17 -0.19
CA LYS A 259 22.92 12.93 0.66
C LYS A 259 22.48 12.86 2.13
N ASP A 260 23.28 12.19 2.96
CA ASP A 260 23.02 12.18 4.40
C ASP A 260 23.21 13.58 4.98
N LEU A 261 22.28 14.02 5.83
CA LEU A 261 22.41 15.29 6.56
C LEU A 261 23.15 15.05 7.86
N ILE A 262 24.02 16.00 8.19
CA ILE A 262 24.89 15.90 9.38
C ILE A 262 24.71 17.10 10.32
N THR A 263 23.86 18.07 9.96
CA THR A 263 23.60 19.26 10.77
C THR A 263 22.08 19.52 10.87
N GLU A 264 21.68 20.14 11.99
CA GLU A 264 20.31 20.62 12.17
C GLU A 264 19.93 21.65 11.09
N ALA A 265 20.84 22.54 10.74
CA ALA A 265 20.61 23.59 9.72
C ALA A 265 20.24 23.00 8.35
N GLU A 266 20.76 21.82 8.00
CA GLU A 266 20.37 21.11 6.78
C GLU A 266 19.00 20.38 6.93
N ALA A 267 18.63 19.96 8.14
CA ALA A 267 17.39 19.23 8.39
C ALA A 267 16.14 20.14 8.45
N LEU A 268 16.28 21.37 8.99
CA LEU A 268 15.16 22.31 9.17
C LEU A 268 14.42 22.64 7.87
N PRO A 269 15.06 22.94 6.72
CA PRO A 269 14.35 23.16 5.46
C PRO A 269 13.53 21.94 5.02
N VAL A 270 14.08 20.73 5.20
CA VAL A 270 13.39 19.48 4.84
C VAL A 270 12.14 19.25 5.71
N LEU A 271 12.25 19.48 7.01
CA LEU A 271 11.09 19.43 7.92
C LEU A 271 10.03 20.45 7.54
N LYS A 272 10.43 21.65 7.13
CA LYS A 272 9.51 22.69 6.67
C LYS A 272 8.71 22.24 5.43
N ASP A 273 9.40 21.71 4.43
CA ASP A 273 8.74 21.21 3.20
C ASP A 273 7.79 20.05 3.48
N LEU A 274 8.18 19.16 4.39
CA LEU A 274 7.33 18.06 4.85
C LEU A 274 6.10 18.57 5.59
N ALA A 275 6.25 19.57 6.49
CA ALA A 275 5.13 20.18 7.22
C ALA A 275 4.14 20.84 6.27
N VAL A 276 4.62 21.64 5.28
CA VAL A 276 3.79 22.23 4.22
C VAL A 276 3.04 21.17 3.43
N SER A 277 3.70 20.07 3.07
CA SER A 277 3.07 18.95 2.35
C SER A 277 1.96 18.28 3.16
N VAL A 278 2.19 18.05 4.45
CA VAL A 278 1.23 17.42 5.37
C VAL A 278 0.05 18.36 5.64
N GLY A 279 0.31 19.63 6.00
CA GLY A 279 -0.74 20.62 6.26
C GLY A 279 -1.66 20.85 5.05
N ARG A 280 -1.09 20.95 3.84
CA ARG A 280 -1.86 21.05 2.60
C ARG A 280 -2.78 19.83 2.40
N ARG A 281 -2.31 18.60 2.73
CA ARG A 281 -3.12 17.37 2.59
C ARG A 281 -4.22 17.31 3.64
N LEU A 282 -3.97 17.75 4.86
CA LEU A 282 -4.99 17.88 5.92
C LEU A 282 -6.10 18.84 5.49
N ARG A 283 -5.73 20.05 5.07
CA ARG A 283 -6.70 21.09 4.59
C ARG A 283 -7.50 20.58 3.38
N LYS A 284 -6.86 19.90 2.42
CA LYS A 284 -7.57 19.31 1.28
C LYS A 284 -8.58 18.23 1.69
N ALA A 285 -8.33 17.54 2.79
CA ALA A 285 -9.22 16.53 3.36
C ALA A 285 -10.26 17.12 4.33
N GLY A 286 -10.25 18.44 4.62
CA GLY A 286 -11.11 19.07 5.62
C GLY A 286 -10.82 18.58 7.05
N GLN A 287 -9.56 18.23 7.34
CA GLN A 287 -9.18 17.60 8.61
C GLN A 287 -8.16 18.44 9.38
N LYS A 288 -8.17 18.28 10.71
CA LYS A 288 -7.16 18.74 11.66
C LYS A 288 -6.52 17.54 12.34
N ALA A 289 -5.32 17.71 12.88
CA ALA A 289 -4.57 16.67 13.57
C ALA A 289 -4.30 17.04 15.02
N GLY A 290 -4.54 16.10 15.94
CA GLY A 290 -4.24 16.25 17.37
C GLY A 290 -2.87 15.69 17.79
N MET A 291 -2.12 15.09 16.87
CA MET A 291 -0.81 14.51 17.18
C MET A 291 0.13 14.67 15.98
N VAL A 292 1.37 15.05 16.25
CA VAL A 292 2.48 15.12 15.29
C VAL A 292 3.55 14.12 15.70
N SER A 293 4.14 13.45 14.73
CA SER A 293 5.26 12.52 14.91
C SER A 293 6.36 12.85 13.90
N VAL A 294 7.61 12.78 14.34
CA VAL A 294 8.81 12.84 13.50
C VAL A 294 9.44 11.47 13.43
N GLU A 295 9.91 11.10 12.25
CA GLU A 295 10.63 9.87 11.96
C GLU A 295 11.99 10.21 11.38
N ILE A 296 13.04 9.59 11.94
CA ILE A 296 14.42 9.67 11.44
C ILE A 296 14.88 8.26 11.08
N LYS A 297 15.38 8.10 9.86
CA LYS A 297 16.15 6.92 9.49
C LYS A 297 17.61 7.33 9.27
N TYR A 298 18.52 6.72 10.03
CA TYR A 298 19.95 6.98 9.94
C TYR A 298 20.59 6.29 8.73
N HIS A 299 21.82 6.65 8.43
CA HIS A 299 22.63 6.03 7.35
C HIS A 299 22.81 4.51 7.56
N THR A 300 22.78 4.05 8.80
CA THR A 300 22.81 2.63 9.22
C THR A 300 21.51 1.88 8.94
N PHE A 301 20.46 2.55 8.44
CA PHE A 301 19.09 2.08 8.30
C PHE A 301 18.34 1.87 9.62
N ASN A 302 18.93 2.17 10.77
CA ASN A 302 18.20 2.26 12.02
C ASN A 302 17.15 3.38 11.91
N GLN A 303 15.95 3.09 12.40
CA GLN A 303 14.81 4.01 12.33
C GLN A 303 14.30 4.28 13.74
N VAL A 304 14.11 5.55 14.05
CA VAL A 304 13.56 6.03 15.33
C VAL A 304 12.42 6.99 15.03
N SER A 305 11.46 7.07 15.94
CA SER A 305 10.36 8.03 15.85
C SER A 305 9.92 8.50 17.22
N HIS A 306 9.50 9.74 17.32
CA HIS A 306 8.91 10.33 18.51
C HIS A 306 7.65 11.11 18.11
N GLN A 307 6.67 11.18 19.02
CA GLN A 307 5.40 11.85 18.78
C GLN A 307 5.00 12.73 19.96
N LYS A 308 4.29 13.81 19.65
CA LYS A 308 3.76 14.76 20.63
C LYS A 308 2.29 15.02 20.37
N GLN A 309 1.49 15.04 21.42
CA GLN A 309 0.12 15.52 21.34
C GLN A 309 0.13 17.05 21.24
N MET A 310 -0.66 17.59 20.32
CA MET A 310 -0.84 19.01 20.15
C MET A 310 -1.78 19.54 21.22
N GLU A 311 -1.52 20.75 21.73
CA GLU A 311 -2.42 21.42 22.67
C GLU A 311 -3.78 21.71 22.04
N ARG A 312 -3.75 22.13 20.76
CA ARG A 312 -4.93 22.32 19.91
C ARG A 312 -4.76 21.53 18.62
N GLN A 313 -5.88 21.03 18.10
CA GLN A 313 -5.88 20.37 16.81
C GLN A 313 -5.58 21.38 15.71
N THR A 314 -4.69 21.02 14.78
CA THR A 314 -4.20 21.94 13.75
C THR A 314 -4.09 21.29 12.38
N ASN A 315 -4.22 22.10 11.32
CA ASN A 315 -3.83 21.81 9.95
C ASN A 315 -2.89 22.90 9.38
N GLN A 316 -2.39 23.78 10.28
CA GLN A 316 -1.50 24.87 9.90
C GLN A 316 -0.06 24.37 9.76
N ASP A 317 0.57 24.74 8.66
CA ASP A 317 1.95 24.33 8.35
C ASP A 317 2.93 24.74 9.44
N GLN A 318 2.74 25.94 10.02
CA GLN A 318 3.62 26.50 11.03
C GLN A 318 3.58 25.71 12.34
N ASP A 319 2.38 25.30 12.79
CA ASP A 319 2.23 24.54 14.03
C ASP A 319 2.86 23.16 13.89
N ILE A 320 2.59 22.50 12.74
CA ILE A 320 3.18 21.18 12.41
C ILE A 320 4.70 21.29 12.35
N TYR A 321 5.22 22.36 11.71
CA TYR A 321 6.65 22.58 11.60
C TYR A 321 7.30 22.82 12.97
N GLN A 322 6.71 23.67 13.82
CA GLN A 322 7.25 23.97 15.15
C GLN A 322 7.31 22.70 16.03
N ALA A 323 6.21 21.93 16.09
CA ALA A 323 6.19 20.66 16.79
C ALA A 323 7.24 19.67 16.23
N SER A 324 7.45 19.68 14.92
CA SER A 324 8.44 18.81 14.28
C SER A 324 9.87 19.19 14.62
N ILE A 325 10.20 20.47 14.80
CA ILE A 325 11.53 20.92 15.24
C ILE A 325 11.81 20.43 16.66
N GLU A 326 10.85 20.63 17.57
CA GLU A 326 10.99 20.19 18.96
C GLU A 326 11.24 18.68 19.02
N LEU A 327 10.40 17.88 18.36
CA LEU A 327 10.54 16.43 18.30
C LEU A 327 11.85 15.99 17.63
N PHE A 328 12.26 16.69 16.58
CA PHE A 328 13.53 16.40 15.90
C PHE A 328 14.72 16.59 16.85
N ARG A 329 14.76 17.69 17.60
CA ARG A 329 15.83 17.97 18.57
C ARG A 329 15.91 16.96 19.70
N GLU A 330 14.77 16.49 20.17
CA GLU A 330 14.70 15.44 21.18
C GLU A 330 15.15 14.07 20.66
N LEU A 331 14.90 13.79 19.38
CA LEU A 331 15.08 12.48 18.77
C LEU A 331 16.46 12.28 18.13
N TRP A 332 17.03 13.35 17.56
CA TRP A 332 18.27 13.26 16.79
C TRP A 332 19.50 13.03 17.65
N SER A 333 20.20 11.92 17.41
CA SER A 333 21.41 11.54 18.15
C SER A 333 22.69 12.19 17.64
N GLY A 334 22.66 13.02 16.59
CA GLY A 334 23.84 13.55 15.91
C GLY A 334 24.38 12.63 14.80
N GLU A 335 23.84 11.44 14.62
CA GLU A 335 24.23 10.55 13.53
C GLU A 335 23.72 11.06 12.16
N PRO A 336 24.44 10.72 11.04
CA PRO A 336 24.00 11.10 9.69
C PRO A 336 22.62 10.58 9.34
N ILE A 337 21.75 11.47 8.86
CA ILE A 337 20.33 11.21 8.57
C ILE A 337 20.15 10.88 7.10
N ARG A 338 19.57 9.72 6.81
CA ARG A 338 19.23 9.24 5.46
C ARG A 338 17.80 9.63 5.03
N LEU A 339 16.85 9.63 5.96
CA LEU A 339 15.45 9.94 5.69
C LEU A 339 14.86 10.73 6.86
N LEU A 340 14.04 11.72 6.50
CA LEU A 340 13.18 12.44 7.45
C LEU A 340 11.71 12.26 7.06
N GLY A 341 10.85 12.15 8.06
CA GLY A 341 9.40 12.05 7.90
C GLY A 341 8.63 12.81 8.97
N ILE A 342 7.47 13.33 8.58
CA ILE A 342 6.45 13.89 9.47
C ILE A 342 5.17 13.10 9.24
N ARG A 343 4.53 12.69 10.32
CA ARG A 343 3.22 12.05 10.30
C ARG A 343 2.32 12.73 11.31
N THR A 344 1.05 12.88 10.94
CA THR A 344 0.00 13.35 11.83
C THR A 344 -1.03 12.26 12.07
N SER A 345 -1.66 12.27 13.24
CA SER A 345 -2.72 11.32 13.64
C SER A 345 -3.69 11.99 14.60
N LYS A 346 -4.66 11.22 15.13
CA LYS A 346 -5.81 11.76 15.87
C LYS A 346 -6.50 12.83 15.03
N LEU A 347 -6.91 12.42 13.82
CA LEU A 347 -7.60 13.31 12.89
C LEU A 347 -9.04 13.56 13.36
N SER A 348 -9.51 14.77 13.15
CA SER A 348 -10.90 15.20 13.33
C SER A 348 -11.32 16.05 12.14
N GLU A 349 -12.60 16.19 11.92
CA GLU A 349 -13.11 17.12 10.91
C GLU A 349 -12.83 18.58 11.31
N GLU A 350 -12.58 19.42 10.33
CA GLU A 350 -12.34 20.85 10.57
C GLU A 350 -13.53 21.55 11.18
N SER A 351 -14.74 21.05 10.93
CA SER A 351 -16.03 21.53 11.44
C SER A 351 -16.35 21.08 12.86
N GLU A 352 -15.63 20.10 13.42
CA GLU A 352 -15.88 19.64 14.78
C GLU A 352 -15.59 20.74 15.81
N PRO A 353 -16.49 20.97 16.77
CA PRO A 353 -16.26 21.93 17.83
C PRO A 353 -15.05 21.52 18.68
N GLU A 354 -14.14 22.45 18.90
CA GLU A 354 -12.96 22.22 19.73
C GLU A 354 -13.38 22.19 21.20
N GLN A 355 -13.08 21.10 21.89
CA GLN A 355 -13.30 21.03 23.33
C GLN A 355 -12.28 21.90 24.04
N LEU A 356 -12.71 23.08 24.48
CA LEU A 356 -11.87 23.98 25.28
C LEU A 356 -11.60 23.36 26.65
N SER A 357 -10.37 23.46 27.14
CA SER A 357 -10.05 23.08 28.52
C SER A 357 -10.56 24.17 29.50
N LEU A 358 -10.80 23.77 30.75
CA LEU A 358 -11.16 24.75 31.83
C LEU A 358 -10.10 25.86 31.99
N PHE A 359 -8.85 25.60 31.56
CA PHE A 359 -7.77 26.59 31.61
C PHE A 359 -7.88 27.64 30.48
N ASP A 360 -8.38 27.25 29.30
CA ASP A 360 -8.60 28.16 28.18
C ASP A 360 -9.70 29.17 28.49
N MET A 361 -10.72 28.78 29.23
CA MET A 361 -11.82 29.68 29.67
C MET A 361 -11.38 30.78 30.65
N LYS A 362 -10.28 30.59 31.40
CA LYS A 362 -9.76 31.61 32.31
C LYS A 362 -9.02 32.74 31.61
N PHE A 363 -8.42 32.49 30.49
CA PHE A 363 -7.70 33.52 29.71
C PHE A 363 -8.63 34.51 29.02
N GLU A 364 -9.76 34.06 28.48
CA GLU A 364 -10.75 34.99 27.89
C GLU A 364 -11.42 35.91 28.90
N SER A 365 -11.57 35.50 30.18
CA SER A 365 -12.15 36.35 31.21
C SER A 365 -11.26 37.51 31.68
N GLU A 366 -9.94 37.43 31.51
CA GLU A 366 -9.00 38.52 31.87
C GLU A 366 -8.85 39.59 30.79
N GLU A 367 -8.89 39.17 29.51
CA GLU A 367 -8.83 40.12 28.39
C GLU A 367 -10.09 40.99 28.26
N THR A 368 -11.26 40.46 28.62
CA THR A 368 -12.54 41.20 28.58
C THR A 368 -12.67 42.19 29.72
N ARG A 369 -11.94 42.03 30.83
CA ARG A 369 -11.89 42.97 31.94
C ARG A 369 -10.96 44.20 31.74
N LYS A 370 -10.05 44.12 30.78
CA LYS A 370 -9.16 45.29 30.45
C LYS A 370 -9.70 46.22 29.37
N LYS A 371 -10.90 45.94 28.83
CA LYS A 371 -11.59 46.79 27.85
C LYS A 371 -12.88 47.42 28.32
N LYS A 372 -13.13 47.46 29.63
CA LYS A 372 -14.14 48.30 30.31
C LYS A 372 -13.35 49.20 31.30
#